data_e4af8359881f20f9b1d3c3b620e8022c
#
_entry.id   e4af8359881f20f9b1d3c3b620e8022c
#
_cell.length_a   1.000
_cell.length_b   1.000
_cell.length_c   1.000
_cell.angle_alpha   90.00
_cell.angle_beta   90.00
_cell.angle_gamma   90.00
#
_symmetry.space_group_name_H-M   'P 1'
#
loop_
_entity.id
_entity.type
_entity.pdbx_description
1 polymer ?
#
loop_
_entity_poly.entity_id
_entity_poly.type
_entity_poly.pdbx_seq_one_letter_code
_entity_poly.pdbx_strand_id
1 'polypeptide(L)'
;RFTSFEGNTGPYILYTIVRIKSILKKYVENGGVLDGTIRPAENDAEKSLMLQVVKFNEVIDNVYKETAPHKLCAYIYDLANDFNKFYHETKILTEEDEEKKKGYLALLTLAKQVLETCIDLLGFTAPERM
;
A
#
# COMPACT_ATOMS: atom_id res chain seq x y z
N ARG A 1 16.41 7.69 -3.60
CA ARG A 1 17.74 7.35 -3.13
C ARG A 1 17.69 6.47 -1.91
N PHE A 2 18.70 5.64 -1.79
CA PHE A 2 18.73 4.69 -0.67
C PHE A 2 18.86 5.39 0.67
N THR A 3 19.62 6.48 0.73
CA THR A 3 19.79 7.17 1.99
C THR A 3 18.46 7.67 2.55
N SER A 4 17.59 8.16 1.68
CA SER A 4 16.24 8.56 2.13
C SER A 4 15.47 7.38 2.68
N PHE A 5 15.56 6.26 1.99
CA PHE A 5 14.82 5.07 2.41
C PHE A 5 15.35 4.53 3.74
N GLU A 6 16.68 4.56 3.91
CA GLU A 6 17.30 4.03 5.12
C GLU A 6 17.08 4.93 6.33
N GLY A 7 16.81 6.20 6.10
CA GLY A 7 16.58 7.13 7.20
C GLY A 7 15.19 6.96 7.77
N ASN A 8 14.35 7.96 7.56
CA ASN A 8 12.99 7.96 8.11
C ASN A 8 11.99 7.21 7.23
N THR A 9 12.34 7.01 5.98
CA THR A 9 11.40 6.41 5.03
C THR A 9 11.12 4.94 5.34
N GLY A 10 12.17 4.18 5.69
CA GLY A 10 12.00 2.78 6.03
C GLY A 10 11.01 2.56 7.16
N PRO A 11 11.22 3.19 8.33
CA PRO A 11 10.26 3.06 9.42
C PRO A 11 8.86 3.54 9.05
N TYR A 12 8.77 4.59 8.24
CA TYR A 12 7.48 5.09 7.78
C TYR A 12 6.73 4.04 6.96
N ILE A 13 7.43 3.37 6.06
CA ILE A 13 6.82 2.33 5.23
C ILE A 13 6.36 1.16 6.10
N LEU A 14 7.20 0.72 7.03
CA LEU A 14 6.83 -0.38 7.91
C LEU A 14 5.62 -0.01 8.78
N TYR A 15 5.59 1.22 9.27
CA TYR A 15 4.44 1.71 10.03
C TYR A 15 3.17 1.68 9.19
N THR A 16 3.29 2.07 7.92
CA THR A 16 2.15 2.05 7.01
C THR A 16 1.62 0.64 6.82
N ILE A 17 2.51 -0.33 6.63
CA ILE A 17 2.10 -1.73 6.49
C ILE A 17 1.39 -2.22 7.74
N VAL A 18 1.93 -1.88 8.92
CA VAL A 18 1.33 -2.28 10.18
C VAL A 18 -0.07 -1.67 10.32
N ARG A 19 -0.21 -0.41 9.91
CA ARG A 19 -1.52 0.24 9.95
C ARG A 19 -2.54 -0.49 9.09
N ILE A 20 -2.15 -0.86 7.88
CA ILE A 20 -3.05 -1.61 7.00
C ILE A 20 -3.42 -2.95 7.63
N LYS A 21 -2.43 -3.67 8.14
CA LYS A 21 -2.69 -4.96 8.77
C LYS A 21 -3.65 -4.82 9.95
N SER A 22 -3.50 -3.76 10.72
CA SER A 22 -4.37 -3.52 11.87
C SER A 22 -5.81 -3.30 11.44
N ILE A 23 -6.01 -2.54 10.37
CA ILE A 23 -7.36 -2.30 9.84
C ILE A 23 -7.99 -3.60 9.39
N LEU A 24 -7.26 -4.39 8.62
CA LEU A 24 -7.76 -5.66 8.11
C LEU A 24 -8.08 -6.62 9.25
N LYS A 25 -7.21 -6.65 10.26
CA LYS A 25 -7.41 -7.53 11.41
C LYS A 25 -8.68 -7.15 12.17
N LYS A 26 -8.88 -5.85 12.41
CA LYS A 26 -10.06 -5.40 13.14
C LYS A 26 -11.33 -5.76 12.39
N TYR A 27 -11.31 -5.63 11.07
CA TYR A 27 -12.48 -5.97 10.27
C TYR A 27 -12.83 -7.45 10.43
N VAL A 28 -11.83 -8.32 10.34
CA VAL A 28 -12.05 -9.76 10.47
C VAL A 28 -12.48 -10.13 11.89
N GLU A 29 -11.85 -9.51 12.90
CA GLU A 29 -12.20 -9.79 14.30
C GLU A 29 -13.63 -9.40 14.62
N ASN A 30 -14.17 -8.42 13.91
CA ASN A 30 -15.56 -8.01 14.10
C ASN A 30 -16.54 -8.79 13.22
N GLY A 31 -16.09 -9.91 12.67
CA GLY A 31 -16.95 -10.79 11.91
C GLY A 31 -16.96 -10.55 10.43
N GLY A 32 -16.12 -9.63 9.93
CA GLY A 32 -16.06 -9.37 8.50
C GLY A 32 -15.30 -10.42 7.72
N VAL A 33 -15.62 -10.53 6.44
CA VAL A 33 -14.94 -11.44 5.53
C VAL A 33 -14.32 -10.64 4.41
N LEU A 34 -13.05 -10.92 4.12
CA LEU A 34 -12.32 -10.17 3.08
C LEU A 34 -12.60 -10.79 1.71
N ASP A 35 -13.83 -10.65 1.26
CA ASP A 35 -14.29 -11.25 0.00
C ASP A 35 -14.80 -10.20 -0.98
N GLY A 36 -14.52 -8.93 -0.74
CA GLY A 36 -14.99 -7.88 -1.62
C GLY A 36 -14.12 -7.72 -2.84
N THR A 37 -14.62 -6.93 -3.78
CA THR A 37 -13.86 -6.55 -4.97
C THR A 37 -13.71 -5.04 -4.99
N ILE A 38 -12.64 -4.58 -5.64
CA ILE A 38 -12.37 -3.15 -5.75
C ILE A 38 -13.47 -2.50 -6.57
N ARG A 39 -13.98 -1.38 -6.07
CA ARG A 39 -15.07 -0.64 -6.70
C ARG A 39 -14.51 0.65 -7.29
N PRO A 40 -15.24 1.29 -8.22
CA PRO A 40 -14.80 2.58 -8.73
C PRO A 40 -14.57 3.58 -7.60
N ALA A 41 -13.52 4.39 -7.76
CA ALA A 41 -13.16 5.36 -6.73
C ALA A 41 -14.23 6.43 -6.59
N GLU A 42 -14.46 6.86 -5.34
CA GLU A 42 -15.49 7.85 -5.06
C GLU A 42 -14.91 9.22 -4.69
N ASN A 43 -13.59 9.28 -4.48
CA ASN A 43 -12.94 10.55 -4.23
C ASN A 43 -11.52 10.50 -4.76
N ASP A 44 -10.85 11.65 -4.73
CA ASP A 44 -9.52 11.76 -5.32
C ASP A 44 -8.48 10.95 -4.58
N ALA A 45 -8.58 10.85 -3.27
CA ALA A 45 -7.61 10.08 -2.50
C ALA A 45 -7.69 8.60 -2.84
N GLU A 46 -8.91 8.08 -2.95
CA GLU A 46 -9.10 6.69 -3.32
C GLU A 46 -8.60 6.43 -4.73
N LYS A 47 -8.89 7.36 -5.65
CA LYS A 47 -8.44 7.23 -7.03
C LYS A 47 -6.92 7.22 -7.12
N SER A 48 -6.26 8.12 -6.38
CA SER A 48 -4.81 8.18 -6.39
C SER A 48 -4.20 6.87 -5.89
N LEU A 49 -4.77 6.32 -4.82
CA LEU A 49 -4.27 5.05 -4.29
C LEU A 49 -4.46 3.92 -5.30
N MET A 50 -5.62 3.86 -5.95
CA MET A 50 -5.87 2.83 -6.94
C MET A 50 -4.90 2.93 -8.11
N LEU A 51 -4.63 4.15 -8.58
CA LEU A 51 -3.70 4.34 -9.68
C LEU A 51 -2.28 3.93 -9.30
N GLN A 52 -1.87 4.21 -8.06
CA GLN A 52 -0.55 3.77 -7.61
C GLN A 52 -0.45 2.25 -7.58
N VAL A 53 -1.48 1.58 -7.10
CA VAL A 53 -1.46 0.12 -7.05
C VAL A 53 -1.38 -0.46 -8.45
N VAL A 54 -2.12 0.12 -9.40
CA VAL A 54 -2.10 -0.36 -10.78
C VAL A 54 -0.73 -0.20 -11.43
N LYS A 55 0.03 0.80 -11.03
CA LYS A 55 1.35 1.05 -11.61
C LYS A 55 2.40 0.03 -11.18
N PHE A 56 2.07 -0.85 -10.26
CA PHE A 56 3.07 -1.76 -9.68
C PHE A 56 3.81 -2.57 -10.75
N ASN A 57 3.07 -3.17 -11.68
CA ASN A 57 3.70 -4.01 -12.70
C ASN A 57 4.66 -3.21 -13.58
N GLU A 58 4.28 -1.99 -13.92
CA GLU A 58 5.12 -1.12 -14.73
C GLU A 58 6.41 -0.77 -14.00
N VAL A 59 6.29 -0.44 -12.71
CA VAL A 59 7.44 -0.07 -11.90
C VAL A 59 8.41 -1.24 -11.78
N ILE A 60 7.89 -2.43 -11.52
CA ILE A 60 8.72 -3.62 -11.38
C ILE A 60 9.45 -3.92 -12.69
N ASP A 61 8.75 -3.79 -13.81
CA ASP A 61 9.36 -4.03 -15.13
C ASP A 61 10.53 -3.07 -15.35
N ASN A 62 10.34 -1.80 -15.03
CA ASN A 62 11.40 -0.81 -15.18
C ASN A 62 12.59 -1.07 -14.26
N VAL A 63 12.32 -1.51 -13.03
CA VAL A 63 13.41 -1.83 -12.10
C VAL A 63 14.29 -2.94 -12.64
N TYR A 64 13.66 -3.99 -13.17
CA TYR A 64 14.43 -5.11 -13.72
C TYR A 64 15.21 -4.71 -14.97
N LYS A 65 14.61 -3.90 -15.83
CA LYS A 65 15.27 -3.51 -17.08
C LYS A 65 16.40 -2.54 -16.86
N GLU A 66 16.25 -1.61 -15.92
CA GLU A 66 17.19 -0.52 -15.75
C GLU A 66 18.09 -0.68 -14.54
N THR A 67 17.85 -1.72 -13.74
CA THR A 67 18.60 -1.92 -12.50
C THR A 67 18.56 -0.65 -11.65
N ALA A 68 17.38 -0.09 -11.45
CA ALA A 68 17.21 1.19 -10.79
C ALA A 68 16.40 1.04 -9.50
N PRO A 69 16.99 0.48 -8.44
CA PRO A 69 16.25 0.28 -7.18
C PRO A 69 15.74 1.58 -6.57
N HIS A 70 16.35 2.71 -6.86
CA HIS A 70 15.85 3.98 -6.32
C HIS A 70 14.46 4.31 -6.84
N LYS A 71 14.09 3.82 -8.02
CA LYS A 71 12.75 4.03 -8.54
C LYS A 71 11.74 3.23 -7.74
N LEU A 72 12.13 2.03 -7.29
CA LEU A 72 11.27 1.25 -6.43
C LEU A 72 11.06 1.92 -5.09
N CYS A 73 12.13 2.48 -4.52
CA CYS A 73 12.01 3.21 -3.25
C CYS A 73 11.05 4.39 -3.38
N ALA A 74 11.16 5.15 -4.47
CA ALA A 74 10.28 6.28 -4.70
C ALA A 74 8.84 5.82 -4.84
N TYR A 75 8.61 4.73 -5.56
CA TYR A 75 7.28 4.19 -5.74
C TYR A 75 6.66 3.78 -4.40
N ILE A 76 7.44 3.07 -3.59
CA ILE A 76 6.95 2.61 -2.28
C ILE A 76 6.54 3.80 -1.42
N TYR A 77 7.36 4.83 -1.42
CA TYR A 77 7.09 6.02 -0.63
C TYR A 77 5.79 6.70 -1.10
N ASP A 78 5.65 6.84 -2.43
CA ASP A 78 4.45 7.46 -2.99
C ASP A 78 3.20 6.63 -2.69
N LEU A 79 3.31 5.32 -2.78
CA LEU A 79 2.19 4.44 -2.49
C LEU A 79 1.77 4.57 -1.02
N ALA A 80 2.75 4.60 -0.12
CA ALA A 80 2.46 4.75 1.31
C ALA A 80 1.80 6.09 1.59
N ASN A 81 2.28 7.15 0.94
CA ASN A 81 1.68 8.47 1.11
C ASN A 81 0.24 8.49 0.62
N ASP A 82 -0.03 7.88 -0.53
CA ASP A 82 -1.38 7.84 -1.07
C ASP A 82 -2.31 7.03 -0.18
N PHE A 83 -1.80 5.92 0.39
CA PHE A 83 -2.61 5.18 1.34
C PHE A 83 -2.93 6.01 2.57
N ASN A 84 -1.93 6.68 3.13
CA ASN A 84 -2.17 7.44 4.36
C ASN A 84 -3.11 8.61 4.12
N LYS A 85 -3.05 9.22 2.95
CA LYS A 85 -4.01 10.26 2.59
C LYS A 85 -5.42 9.69 2.51
N PHE A 86 -5.57 8.55 1.86
CA PHE A 86 -6.86 7.88 1.77
C PHE A 86 -7.38 7.54 3.16
N TYR A 87 -6.51 7.01 4.01
CA TYR A 87 -6.87 6.64 5.37
C TYR A 87 -7.40 7.85 6.16
N HIS A 88 -6.74 8.99 6.03
CA HIS A 88 -7.16 10.19 6.77
C HIS A 88 -8.45 10.79 6.24
N GLU A 89 -8.73 10.62 4.96
CA GLU A 89 -9.89 11.25 4.34
C GLU A 89 -11.10 10.33 4.25
N THR A 90 -10.96 9.06 4.63
CA THR A 90 -12.03 8.08 4.46
C THR A 90 -12.24 7.32 5.77
N LYS A 91 -13.50 7.21 6.19
CA LYS A 91 -13.83 6.41 7.36
C LYS A 91 -14.04 4.97 6.90
N ILE A 92 -12.98 4.19 6.92
CA ILE A 92 -12.99 2.87 6.31
C ILE A 92 -13.85 1.89 7.11
N LEU A 93 -13.52 1.71 8.39
CA LEU A 93 -14.20 0.69 9.21
C LEU A 93 -15.58 1.13 9.68
N THR A 94 -15.87 2.42 9.67
CA THR A 94 -17.16 2.93 10.09
C THR A 94 -18.07 3.23 8.90
N GLU A 95 -17.65 2.88 7.69
CA GLU A 95 -18.50 3.02 6.53
C GLU A 95 -19.74 2.13 6.71
N GLU A 96 -20.93 2.71 6.51
CA GLU A 96 -22.17 1.99 6.74
C GLU A 96 -22.58 1.14 5.55
N ASP A 97 -22.15 1.52 4.35
CA ASP A 97 -22.43 0.75 3.15
C ASP A 97 -21.46 -0.43 3.09
N GLU A 98 -21.98 -1.63 3.31
CA GLU A 98 -21.14 -2.81 3.41
C GLU A 98 -20.39 -3.09 2.11
N GLU A 99 -21.00 -2.83 0.96
CA GLU A 99 -20.33 -3.04 -0.32
C GLU A 99 -19.16 -2.08 -0.51
N LYS A 100 -19.34 -0.81 -0.12
CA LYS A 100 -18.25 0.15 -0.16
C LYS A 100 -17.14 -0.25 0.78
N LYS A 101 -17.50 -0.65 1.99
CA LYS A 101 -16.49 -1.06 2.99
C LYS A 101 -15.68 -2.22 2.46
N LYS A 102 -16.34 -3.23 1.89
CA LYS A 102 -15.64 -4.37 1.32
C LYS A 102 -14.71 -3.95 0.18
N GLY A 103 -15.13 -2.99 -0.62
CA GLY A 103 -14.28 -2.45 -1.68
C GLY A 103 -13.03 -1.78 -1.13
N TYR A 104 -13.19 -0.99 -0.07
CA TYR A 104 -12.04 -0.36 0.59
C TYR A 104 -11.09 -1.44 1.11
N LEU A 105 -11.62 -2.47 1.76
CA LEU A 105 -10.78 -3.51 2.33
C LEU A 105 -10.07 -4.31 1.25
N ALA A 106 -10.70 -4.51 0.10
CA ALA A 106 -10.06 -5.16 -1.03
C ALA A 106 -8.88 -4.33 -1.53
N LEU A 107 -9.07 -3.02 -1.64
CA LEU A 107 -8.00 -2.13 -2.07
C LEU A 107 -6.85 -2.15 -1.06
N LEU A 108 -7.15 -2.12 0.22
CA LEU A 108 -6.13 -2.18 1.27
C LEU A 108 -5.35 -3.50 1.22
N THR A 109 -6.05 -4.60 0.99
CA THR A 109 -5.38 -5.90 0.89
C THR A 109 -4.37 -5.89 -0.26
N LEU A 110 -4.77 -5.35 -1.39
CA LEU A 110 -3.89 -5.28 -2.55
C LEU A 110 -2.72 -4.33 -2.30
N ALA A 111 -2.98 -3.17 -1.71
CA ALA A 111 -1.91 -2.22 -1.39
C ALA A 111 -0.89 -2.85 -0.43
N LYS A 112 -1.37 -3.59 0.57
CA LYS A 112 -0.48 -4.28 1.51
C LYS A 112 0.40 -5.28 0.78
N GLN A 113 -0.18 -6.08 -0.11
CA GLN A 113 0.58 -7.06 -0.85
C GLN A 113 1.65 -6.42 -1.71
N VAL A 114 1.31 -5.31 -2.36
CA VAL A 114 2.28 -4.58 -3.18
C VAL A 114 3.42 -4.06 -2.32
N LEU A 115 3.10 -3.44 -1.20
CA LEU A 115 4.13 -2.90 -0.30
C LEU A 115 5.05 -4.01 0.21
N GLU A 116 4.48 -5.13 0.63
CA GLU A 116 5.28 -6.23 1.15
C GLU A 116 6.18 -6.84 0.07
N THR A 117 5.65 -6.97 -1.14
CA THR A 117 6.45 -7.48 -2.25
C THR A 117 7.63 -6.55 -2.54
N CYS A 118 7.37 -5.25 -2.53
CA CYS A 118 8.42 -4.28 -2.79
C CYS A 118 9.50 -4.31 -1.72
N ILE A 119 9.11 -4.45 -0.46
CA ILE A 119 10.06 -4.54 0.65
C ILE A 119 10.93 -5.78 0.47
N ASP A 120 10.34 -6.91 0.08
CA ASP A 120 11.09 -8.12 -0.16
C ASP A 120 12.12 -7.93 -1.27
N LEU A 121 11.73 -7.26 -2.34
CA LEU A 121 12.64 -6.99 -3.45
C LEU A 121 13.81 -6.13 -3.00
N LEU A 122 13.55 -5.12 -2.17
CA LEU A 122 14.61 -4.27 -1.64
C LEU A 122 15.50 -5.02 -0.68
N GLY A 123 14.95 -6.00 0.03
CA GLY A 123 15.72 -6.85 0.92
C GLY A 123 16.81 -7.62 0.20
N PHE A 124 16.55 -8.01 -1.05
CA PHE A 124 17.58 -8.67 -1.85
C PHE A 124 18.72 -7.74 -2.22
N THR A 125 18.44 -6.45 -2.38
CA THR A 125 19.46 -5.51 -2.79
C THR A 125 20.21 -4.90 -1.61
N ALA A 126 19.61 -4.89 -0.42
CA ALA A 126 20.23 -4.32 0.77
C ALA A 126 19.80 -5.11 2.00
N PRO A 127 20.18 -6.41 2.08
CA PRO A 127 19.58 -7.30 3.08
C PRO A 127 19.78 -6.89 4.52
N GLU A 128 20.89 -6.27 4.84
CA GLU A 128 21.11 -5.90 6.24
C GLU A 128 20.51 -4.60 6.64
N ARG A 129 19.89 -3.89 5.72
CA ARG A 129 19.39 -2.56 6.01
C ARG A 129 17.96 -2.56 6.49
N MET A 130 17.28 -3.64 6.21
CA MET A 130 15.89 -3.71 6.59
C MET A 130 15.73 -4.39 7.93
#